data_2f06605d60541444db6ea01fa7f5ed5b
#
_entry.id   2f06605d60541444db6ea01fa7f5ed5b
#
_cell.length_a   1.000
_cell.length_b   1.000
_cell.length_c   1.000
_cell.angle_alpha   90.00
_cell.angle_beta   90.00
_cell.angle_gamma   90.00
#
_symmetry.space_group_name_H-M   'P 1'
#
loop_
_entity.id
_entity.type
_entity.pdbx_description
1 polymer ?
#
loop_
_entity_poly.entity_id
_entity_poly.type
_entity_poly.pdbx_seq_one_letter_code
_entity_poly.pdbx_strand_id
1 'polypeptide(L)'
;MGECLLVKRGGGKAALKGISVKTPPTKIQYLEGEAFDFSGMVISANLSGTLVDITSGYTCTPTVMGAADTTVTISYTVNGKTATTTQVMQMMPYKPVLAENSWATIADACANGLAKSLWAVGDQKTIDIDGTSYIAKIVDFDHYSLAETDAKYGTSYNGGTNKNALTFLVFTSMGTGQMHSTDSPSGWNVTKMRTEIMPQKLALLPQDLQEALRTVTIKFALKYVTGATPGSSRDKLFIPGKWEIQADSDNGYTFESRFAYYAAGNAYGLPGAIWTRDKDGDDTWRIVSALTGNTSAYPTSSSYKICPVFCL
;
A
#
# COMPACT_ATOMS: atom_id res chain seq x y z
N MET A 1 6.17 38.66 -12.14
CA MET A 1 6.51 40.02 -11.67
C MET A 1 5.20 40.70 -11.30
N GLY A 2 4.87 40.73 -10.02
CA GLY A 2 3.68 41.39 -9.51
C GLY A 2 4.11 42.75 -8.93
N GLU A 3 3.74 43.82 -9.57
CA GLU A 3 4.00 45.17 -9.10
C GLU A 3 3.25 45.43 -7.79
N CYS A 4 4.01 45.81 -6.79
CA CYS A 4 3.48 46.35 -5.54
C CYS A 4 2.94 47.76 -5.83
N LEU A 5 1.61 47.95 -5.90
CA LEU A 5 0.97 49.25 -6.07
C LEU A 5 1.15 50.05 -4.77
N LEU A 6 2.19 50.89 -4.70
CA LEU A 6 2.42 51.84 -3.65
C LEU A 6 1.46 53.03 -3.82
N VAL A 7 0.38 53.06 -3.08
CA VAL A 7 -0.46 54.29 -2.96
C VAL A 7 0.33 55.37 -2.22
N LYS A 8 0.83 56.34 -2.98
CA LYS A 8 1.42 57.57 -2.41
C LYS A 8 0.35 58.43 -1.75
N ARG A 9 0.30 58.42 -0.41
CA ARG A 9 -0.18 59.55 0.36
C ARG A 9 0.65 59.67 1.64
N GLY A 10 1.44 60.76 1.73
CA GLY A 10 2.14 61.16 2.95
C GLY A 10 3.46 60.38 3.19
N GLY A 11 4.59 61.07 3.24
CA GLY A 11 5.97 60.57 3.29
C GLY A 11 6.42 59.71 4.48
N GLY A 12 5.57 58.87 5.05
CA GLY A 12 5.93 57.89 6.07
C GLY A 12 5.92 56.48 5.47
N LYS A 13 7.00 55.68 5.70
CA LYS A 13 7.02 54.28 5.34
C LYS A 13 5.87 53.54 6.04
N ALA A 14 5.06 52.74 5.30
CA ALA A 14 3.98 51.98 5.89
C ALA A 14 4.50 51.09 7.03
N ALA A 15 3.88 51.21 8.21
CA ALA A 15 4.27 50.44 9.40
C ALA A 15 3.49 49.12 9.46
N LEU A 16 4.23 48.00 9.51
CA LEU A 16 3.65 46.66 9.72
C LEU A 16 3.14 46.56 11.16
N LYS A 17 1.83 46.37 11.35
CA LYS A 17 1.17 46.20 12.66
C LYS A 17 0.95 44.75 13.05
N GLY A 18 0.82 43.87 12.07
CA GLY A 18 0.61 42.42 12.26
C GLY A 18 0.27 41.72 10.97
N ILE A 19 0.25 40.39 11.03
CA ILE A 19 -0.21 39.52 9.94
C ILE A 19 -1.17 38.47 10.48
N SER A 20 -2.00 37.92 9.59
CA SER A 20 -2.85 36.73 9.85
C SER A 20 -2.95 35.89 8.60
N VAL A 21 -3.18 34.58 8.75
CA VAL A 21 -3.50 33.71 7.61
C VAL A 21 -4.93 34.04 7.16
N LYS A 22 -5.08 34.45 5.91
CA LYS A 22 -6.38 34.73 5.28
C LYS A 22 -6.90 33.48 4.57
N THR A 23 -6.04 32.81 3.82
CA THR A 23 -6.33 31.53 3.15
C THR A 23 -5.26 30.54 3.56
N PRO A 24 -5.64 29.39 4.15
CA PRO A 24 -4.69 28.31 4.46
C PRO A 24 -4.01 27.78 3.20
N PRO A 25 -2.84 27.13 3.33
CA PRO A 25 -2.25 26.39 2.21
C PRO A 25 -3.15 25.23 1.77
N THR A 26 -3.02 24.81 0.52
CA THR A 26 -3.82 23.73 -0.04
C THR A 26 -3.55 22.40 0.67
N LYS A 27 -2.28 22.15 1.05
CA LYS A 27 -1.87 20.99 1.82
C LYS A 27 -1.74 21.33 3.30
N ILE A 28 -2.46 20.61 4.16
CA ILE A 28 -2.43 20.77 5.62
C ILE A 28 -2.09 19.47 6.37
N GLN A 29 -1.93 18.35 5.66
CA GLN A 29 -1.56 17.06 6.20
C GLN A 29 -0.19 16.65 5.69
N TYR A 30 0.70 16.23 6.58
CA TYR A 30 2.10 15.93 6.28
C TYR A 30 2.57 14.64 6.91
N LEU A 31 3.47 13.97 6.22
CA LEU A 31 4.32 12.92 6.79
C LEU A 31 5.54 13.55 7.45
N GLU A 32 6.13 12.83 8.40
CA GLU A 32 7.43 13.21 8.95
C GLU A 32 8.49 13.27 7.85
N GLY A 33 9.27 14.37 7.84
CA GLY A 33 10.31 14.61 6.84
C GLY A 33 9.83 15.26 5.55
N GLU A 34 8.52 15.51 5.36
CA GLU A 34 8.03 16.23 4.19
C GLU A 34 8.33 17.73 4.28
N ALA A 35 8.67 18.34 3.13
CA ALA A 35 8.80 19.78 3.03
C ALA A 35 7.43 20.45 3.15
N PHE A 36 7.39 21.54 3.92
CA PHE A 36 6.17 22.37 4.01
C PHE A 36 5.86 23.04 2.67
N ASP A 37 4.65 22.79 2.17
CA ASP A 37 4.11 23.38 0.94
C ASP A 37 3.13 24.52 1.28
N PHE A 38 3.51 25.76 0.99
CA PHE A 38 2.69 26.95 1.21
C PHE A 38 1.85 27.34 -0.02
N SER A 39 1.76 26.49 -1.04
CA SER A 39 0.96 26.74 -2.24
C SER A 39 -0.50 27.05 -1.89
N GLY A 40 -1.04 28.08 -2.49
CA GLY A 40 -2.40 28.56 -2.24
C GLY A 40 -2.56 29.41 -0.96
N MET A 41 -1.52 29.51 -0.10
CA MET A 41 -1.61 30.30 1.12
C MET A 41 -1.58 31.78 0.83
N VAL A 42 -2.51 32.53 1.47
CA VAL A 42 -2.56 34.00 1.45
C VAL A 42 -2.51 34.49 2.89
N ILE A 43 -1.59 35.38 3.19
CA ILE A 43 -1.60 36.14 4.46
C ILE A 43 -2.17 37.56 4.25
N SER A 44 -2.84 38.05 5.25
CA SER A 44 -3.29 39.45 5.31
C SER A 44 -2.35 40.24 6.21
N ALA A 45 -1.68 41.26 5.65
CA ALA A 45 -0.79 42.14 6.40
C ALA A 45 -1.48 43.47 6.72
N ASN A 46 -1.44 43.88 7.98
CA ASN A 46 -1.93 45.21 8.41
C ASN A 46 -0.81 46.23 8.26
N LEU A 47 -0.90 47.03 7.20
CA LEU A 47 0.05 48.08 6.88
C LEU A 47 -0.58 49.44 7.24
N SER A 48 -0.18 50.03 8.38
CA SER A 48 -0.70 51.33 8.88
C SER A 48 -2.23 51.39 9.01
N GLY A 49 -2.89 50.23 9.25
CA GLY A 49 -4.36 50.15 9.38
C GLY A 49 -5.07 49.65 8.12
N THR A 50 -4.36 49.49 7.00
CA THR A 50 -4.90 48.91 5.77
C THR A 50 -4.50 47.45 5.68
N LEU A 51 -5.47 46.55 5.40
CA LEU A 51 -5.21 45.12 5.16
C LEU A 51 -4.82 44.91 3.70
N VAL A 52 -3.69 44.24 3.48
CA VAL A 52 -3.15 43.94 2.16
C VAL A 52 -2.88 42.44 2.06
N ASP A 53 -3.35 41.82 0.99
CA ASP A 53 -3.12 40.40 0.71
C ASP A 53 -1.70 40.16 0.18
N ILE A 54 -1.00 39.24 0.80
CA ILE A 54 0.39 38.87 0.50
C ILE A 54 0.41 37.41 0.11
N THR A 55 0.88 37.11 -1.10
CA THR A 55 0.98 35.75 -1.66
C THR A 55 2.41 35.26 -1.74
N SER A 56 3.41 36.10 -1.48
CA SER A 56 4.85 35.78 -1.54
C SER A 56 5.67 36.72 -0.66
N GLY A 57 6.97 36.44 -0.47
CA GLY A 57 7.89 37.29 0.29
C GLY A 57 7.80 37.13 1.82
N TYR A 58 7.10 36.12 2.30
CA TYR A 58 7.14 35.66 3.69
C TYR A 58 7.96 34.36 3.80
N THR A 59 8.39 34.01 5.01
CA THR A 59 9.10 32.78 5.33
C THR A 59 8.26 31.91 6.24
N CYS A 60 8.46 30.58 6.16
CA CYS A 60 7.77 29.59 6.97
C CYS A 60 8.78 28.74 7.74
N THR A 61 8.49 28.44 8.99
CA THR A 61 9.34 27.59 9.86
C THR A 61 8.44 26.69 10.72
N PRO A 62 8.69 25.37 10.75
CA PRO A 62 9.75 24.65 10.03
C PRO A 62 9.53 24.62 8.50
N THR A 63 10.59 24.38 7.74
CA THR A 63 10.54 24.14 6.28
C THR A 63 10.39 22.67 5.93
N VAL A 64 10.69 21.79 6.89
CA VAL A 64 10.51 20.33 6.83
C VAL A 64 9.77 19.92 8.10
N MET A 65 8.68 19.18 7.94
CA MET A 65 7.79 18.80 9.03
C MET A 65 8.40 17.67 9.86
N GLY A 66 8.58 17.90 11.15
CA GLY A 66 8.97 16.89 12.13
C GLY A 66 7.75 16.17 12.73
N ALA A 67 7.96 14.99 13.32
CA ALA A 67 6.89 14.15 13.87
C ALA A 67 5.99 14.86 14.92
N ALA A 68 6.55 15.84 15.64
CA ALA A 68 5.84 16.57 16.70
C ALA A 68 5.30 17.93 16.23
N ASP A 69 5.50 18.32 14.97
CA ASP A 69 5.08 19.62 14.48
C ASP A 69 3.57 19.68 14.28
N THR A 70 2.93 20.57 14.97
CA THR A 70 1.48 20.81 14.85
C THR A 70 1.17 22.18 14.24
N THR A 71 2.18 23.04 14.08
CA THR A 71 2.05 24.39 13.54
C THR A 71 3.27 24.78 12.72
N VAL A 72 3.04 25.65 11.76
CA VAL A 72 4.10 26.36 11.02
C VAL A 72 4.01 27.83 11.34
N THR A 73 5.13 28.46 11.72
CA THR A 73 5.25 29.87 11.96
C THR A 73 5.54 30.60 10.64
N ILE A 74 4.71 31.56 10.30
CA ILE A 74 4.85 32.42 9.12
C ILE A 74 5.40 33.77 9.57
N SER A 75 6.46 34.24 8.92
CA SER A 75 7.12 35.51 9.24
C SER A 75 7.13 36.43 8.01
N TYR A 76 6.69 37.64 8.17
CA TYR A 76 6.69 38.67 7.13
C TYR A 76 7.34 39.96 7.63
N THR A 77 8.22 40.52 6.80
CA THR A 77 9.02 41.70 7.17
C THR A 77 8.79 42.84 6.20
N VAL A 78 8.45 43.99 6.73
CA VAL A 78 8.31 45.23 5.95
C VAL A 78 9.06 46.37 6.67
N ASN A 79 9.91 47.10 5.95
CA ASN A 79 10.68 48.23 6.47
C ASN A 79 11.45 47.91 7.77
N GLY A 80 12.04 46.71 7.86
CA GLY A 80 12.81 46.26 9.03
C GLY A 80 11.97 45.80 10.23
N LYS A 81 10.63 45.83 10.13
CA LYS A 81 9.74 45.30 11.16
C LYS A 81 9.15 43.97 10.73
N THR A 82 9.29 42.98 11.59
CA THR A 82 8.76 41.60 11.37
C THR A 82 7.50 41.41 12.21
N ALA A 83 6.51 40.73 11.61
CA ALA A 83 5.35 40.20 12.31
C ALA A 83 5.25 38.70 12.01
N THR A 84 4.68 37.92 12.92
CA THR A 84 4.51 36.47 12.80
C THR A 84 3.07 36.09 13.04
N THR A 85 2.68 34.97 12.44
CA THR A 85 1.44 34.22 12.70
C THR A 85 1.70 32.72 12.57
N THR A 86 0.76 31.87 12.96
CA THR A 86 0.89 30.46 12.85
C THR A 86 -0.23 29.83 12.00
N GLN A 87 0.09 28.75 11.31
CA GLN A 87 -0.86 27.87 10.63
C GLN A 87 -0.83 26.49 11.28
N VAL A 88 -1.98 25.96 11.66
CA VAL A 88 -2.10 24.61 12.21
C VAL A 88 -1.95 23.59 11.10
N MET A 89 -1.14 22.55 11.36
CA MET A 89 -0.89 21.40 10.49
C MET A 89 -1.28 20.12 11.21
N GLN A 90 -1.56 19.07 10.43
CA GLN A 90 -1.84 17.74 10.94
C GLN A 90 -0.73 16.80 10.49
N MET A 91 -0.06 16.15 11.44
CA MET A 91 0.86 15.07 11.13
C MET A 91 0.11 13.76 10.94
N MET A 92 0.37 13.09 9.84
CA MET A 92 -0.14 11.73 9.59
C MET A 92 0.70 10.71 10.34
N PRO A 93 0.11 9.66 10.91
CA PRO A 93 0.83 8.67 11.71
C PRO A 93 1.64 7.67 10.87
N TYR A 94 1.67 7.85 9.55
CA TYR A 94 2.33 6.93 8.62
C TYR A 94 3.79 7.31 8.40
N LYS A 95 4.65 6.30 8.26
CA LYS A 95 6.06 6.47 7.88
C LYS A 95 6.23 6.20 6.39
N PRO A 96 7.10 6.98 5.68
CA PRO A 96 7.39 6.74 4.26
C PRO A 96 7.98 5.35 3.98
N VAL A 97 8.77 4.82 4.91
CA VAL A 97 9.35 3.48 4.81
C VAL A 97 8.34 2.46 5.32
N LEU A 98 7.86 1.56 4.47
CA LEU A 98 6.84 0.56 4.80
C LEU A 98 7.20 -0.25 6.06
N ALA A 99 8.46 -0.68 6.17
CA ALA A 99 8.95 -1.52 7.26
C ALA A 99 8.85 -0.86 8.65
N GLU A 100 8.86 0.47 8.72
CA GLU A 100 8.80 1.23 9.97
C GLU A 100 7.38 1.38 10.54
N ASN A 101 6.36 0.99 9.78
CA ASN A 101 4.98 1.01 10.21
C ASN A 101 4.59 -0.33 10.87
N SER A 102 3.73 -0.31 11.90
CA SER A 102 3.07 -1.52 12.38
C SER A 102 2.08 -2.05 11.33
N TRP A 103 1.70 -3.33 11.40
CA TRP A 103 0.68 -3.87 10.51
C TRP A 103 -0.67 -3.17 10.69
N ALA A 104 -1.00 -2.77 11.92
CA ALA A 104 -2.20 -1.98 12.21
C ALA A 104 -2.17 -0.61 11.53
N THR A 105 -1.01 0.08 11.53
CA THR A 105 -0.83 1.38 10.84
C THR A 105 -0.96 1.22 9.33
N ILE A 106 -0.39 0.15 8.76
CA ILE A 106 -0.51 -0.15 7.33
C ILE A 106 -1.97 -0.43 6.97
N ALA A 107 -2.68 -1.23 7.79
CA ALA A 107 -4.10 -1.51 7.57
C ALA A 107 -4.97 -0.25 7.65
N ASP A 108 -4.65 0.69 8.55
CA ASP A 108 -5.34 1.97 8.64
C ASP A 108 -5.13 2.82 7.38
N ALA A 109 -3.90 2.91 6.86
CA ALA A 109 -3.62 3.58 5.60
C ALA A 109 -4.36 2.95 4.41
N CYS A 110 -4.46 1.61 4.38
CA CYS A 110 -5.24 0.88 3.39
C CYS A 110 -6.73 1.23 3.48
N ALA A 111 -7.28 1.23 4.69
CA ALA A 111 -8.68 1.55 4.91
C ALA A 111 -9.04 2.97 4.45
N ASN A 112 -8.12 3.92 4.65
CA ASN A 112 -8.28 5.32 4.25
C ASN A 112 -7.95 5.59 2.76
N GLY A 113 -7.58 4.57 1.97
CA GLY A 113 -7.24 4.70 0.55
C GLY A 113 -5.90 5.41 0.29
N LEU A 114 -5.02 5.47 1.28
CA LEU A 114 -3.74 6.19 1.22
C LEU A 114 -2.56 5.30 0.79
N ALA A 115 -2.71 3.98 0.82
CA ALA A 115 -1.61 3.04 0.63
C ALA A 115 -0.78 3.30 -0.64
N LYS A 116 -1.42 3.60 -1.78
CA LYS A 116 -0.74 3.91 -3.05
C LYS A 116 0.04 5.21 -3.06
N SER A 117 -0.33 6.18 -2.23
CA SER A 117 0.40 7.44 -2.11
C SER A 117 1.58 7.35 -1.15
N LEU A 118 1.58 6.34 -0.28
CA LEU A 118 2.59 6.15 0.77
C LEU A 118 3.69 5.19 0.35
N TRP A 119 3.34 4.11 -0.35
CA TRP A 119 4.26 3.00 -0.64
C TRP A 119 4.18 2.58 -2.10
N ALA A 120 5.19 1.82 -2.53
CA ALA A 120 5.34 1.35 -3.90
C ALA A 120 5.36 -0.18 -4.00
N VAL A 121 5.06 -0.70 -5.20
CA VAL A 121 5.30 -2.10 -5.54
C VAL A 121 6.79 -2.42 -5.37
N GLY A 122 7.10 -3.48 -4.63
CA GLY A 122 8.46 -3.86 -4.26
C GLY A 122 8.87 -3.47 -2.85
N ASP A 123 8.19 -2.52 -2.20
CA ASP A 123 8.42 -2.22 -0.79
C ASP A 123 8.17 -3.46 0.06
N GLN A 124 8.97 -3.63 1.10
CA GLN A 124 8.98 -4.85 1.89
C GLN A 124 8.87 -4.59 3.38
N LYS A 125 8.31 -5.57 4.08
CA LYS A 125 8.26 -5.63 5.53
C LYS A 125 8.51 -7.04 6.01
N THR A 126 9.22 -7.16 7.12
CA THR A 126 9.48 -8.44 7.77
C THR A 126 8.28 -8.87 8.62
N ILE A 127 7.98 -10.18 8.57
CA ILE A 127 7.08 -10.88 9.48
C ILE A 127 7.95 -11.75 10.36
N ASP A 128 7.99 -11.49 11.66
CA ASP A 128 8.75 -12.30 12.61
C ASP A 128 7.84 -13.33 13.27
N ILE A 129 8.20 -14.61 13.15
CA ILE A 129 7.47 -15.73 13.73
C ILE A 129 8.48 -16.58 14.49
N ASP A 130 8.36 -16.63 15.80
CA ASP A 130 9.22 -17.45 16.68
C ASP A 130 10.73 -17.26 16.40
N GLY A 131 11.17 -16.01 16.19
CA GLY A 131 12.56 -15.65 15.91
C GLY A 131 13.02 -15.91 14.48
N THR A 132 12.12 -16.33 13.59
CA THR A 132 12.40 -16.47 12.15
C THR A 132 11.76 -15.32 11.40
N SER A 133 12.54 -14.65 10.56
CA SER A 133 12.11 -13.52 9.76
C SER A 133 11.68 -13.94 8.37
N TYR A 134 10.48 -13.56 7.96
CA TYR A 134 9.92 -13.79 6.63
C TYR A 134 9.72 -12.45 5.93
N ILE A 135 10.21 -12.34 4.68
CA ILE A 135 10.12 -11.11 3.90
C ILE A 135 8.81 -11.11 3.10
N ALA A 136 7.92 -10.19 3.41
CA ALA A 136 6.72 -9.89 2.63
C ALA A 136 6.96 -8.64 1.77
N LYS A 137 6.66 -8.70 0.47
CA LYS A 137 6.75 -7.56 -0.46
C LYS A 137 5.40 -7.21 -1.02
N ILE A 138 5.15 -5.92 -1.21
CA ILE A 138 4.02 -5.45 -2.01
C ILE A 138 4.23 -5.90 -3.45
N VAL A 139 3.34 -6.74 -3.95
CA VAL A 139 3.40 -7.24 -5.33
C VAL A 139 2.36 -6.58 -6.23
N ASP A 140 1.29 -6.05 -5.64
CA ASP A 140 0.25 -5.33 -6.40
C ASP A 140 -0.62 -4.45 -5.49
N PHE A 141 -1.38 -3.55 -6.13
CA PHE A 141 -2.45 -2.76 -5.54
C PHE A 141 -3.79 -3.11 -6.19
N ASP A 142 -4.89 -3.05 -5.44
CA ASP A 142 -6.26 -3.26 -5.94
C ASP A 142 -6.44 -4.54 -6.78
N HIS A 143 -5.71 -5.59 -6.43
CA HIS A 143 -5.65 -6.81 -7.25
C HIS A 143 -6.92 -7.64 -7.15
N TYR A 144 -7.34 -7.98 -5.91
CA TYR A 144 -8.47 -8.85 -5.66
C TYR A 144 -9.70 -8.09 -5.18
N SER A 145 -10.87 -8.62 -5.50
CA SER A 145 -12.12 -8.14 -4.91
C SER A 145 -12.25 -8.60 -3.47
N LEU A 146 -12.69 -7.70 -2.59
CA LEU A 146 -13.03 -8.06 -1.21
C LEU A 146 -14.18 -9.07 -1.22
N ALA A 147 -14.08 -10.08 -0.36
CA ALA A 147 -15.12 -11.09 -0.24
C ALA A 147 -16.32 -10.60 0.59
N GLU A 148 -16.06 -9.65 1.46
CA GLU A 148 -17.04 -9.03 2.36
C GLU A 148 -16.59 -7.60 2.69
N THR A 149 -17.55 -6.75 3.06
CA THR A 149 -17.23 -5.44 3.62
C THR A 149 -16.73 -5.63 5.05
N ASP A 150 -15.63 -4.96 5.40
CA ASP A 150 -15.17 -4.93 6.78
C ASP A 150 -16.11 -4.07 7.61
N ALA A 151 -16.69 -4.65 8.66
CA ALA A 151 -17.56 -3.94 9.58
C ALA A 151 -16.88 -2.73 10.25
N LYS A 152 -15.55 -2.77 10.40
CA LYS A 152 -14.75 -1.68 10.98
C LYS A 152 -14.65 -0.46 10.06
N TYR A 153 -14.54 -0.67 8.75
CA TYR A 153 -14.28 0.40 7.77
C TYR A 153 -15.49 0.66 6.85
N GLY A 154 -16.51 -0.18 6.88
CA GLY A 154 -17.73 -0.04 6.08
C GLY A 154 -17.48 -0.10 4.58
N THR A 155 -18.31 0.62 3.82
CA THR A 155 -18.23 0.67 2.34
C THR A 155 -17.16 1.63 1.81
N SER A 156 -16.49 2.37 2.67
CA SER A 156 -15.48 3.37 2.30
C SER A 156 -14.05 2.83 2.25
N TYR A 157 -13.84 1.54 2.61
CA TYR A 157 -12.52 0.91 2.58
C TYR A 157 -11.84 1.12 1.21
N ASN A 158 -10.56 1.48 1.25
CA ASN A 158 -9.74 1.76 0.07
C ASN A 158 -10.45 2.71 -0.94
N GLY A 159 -11.02 3.78 -0.44
CA GLY A 159 -11.73 4.75 -1.27
C GLY A 159 -13.03 4.22 -1.91
N GLY A 160 -13.59 3.13 -1.39
CA GLY A 160 -14.84 2.55 -1.89
C GLY A 160 -14.68 1.68 -3.15
N THR A 161 -13.46 1.24 -3.46
CA THR A 161 -13.17 0.45 -4.68
C THR A 161 -13.70 -0.99 -4.64
N ASN A 162 -14.11 -1.49 -3.47
CA ASN A 162 -14.42 -2.90 -3.22
C ASN A 162 -13.26 -3.87 -3.54
N LYS A 163 -12.03 -3.36 -3.46
CA LYS A 163 -10.79 -4.14 -3.67
C LYS A 163 -9.86 -4.00 -2.48
N ASN A 164 -8.98 -4.99 -2.29
CA ASN A 164 -7.89 -4.87 -1.33
C ASN A 164 -6.94 -3.74 -1.74
N ALA A 165 -6.39 -3.01 -0.77
CA ALA A 165 -5.46 -1.92 -1.06
C ALA A 165 -4.07 -2.44 -1.43
N LEU A 166 -3.53 -3.37 -0.63
CA LEU A 166 -2.21 -3.96 -0.80
C LEU A 166 -2.30 -5.48 -0.94
N THR A 167 -1.58 -6.02 -1.92
CA THR A 167 -1.32 -7.45 -2.05
C THR A 167 0.14 -7.72 -1.73
N PHE A 168 0.39 -8.58 -0.75
CA PHE A 168 1.71 -9.05 -0.35
C PHE A 168 1.95 -10.49 -0.79
N LEU A 169 3.15 -10.77 -1.26
CA LEU A 169 3.69 -12.12 -1.42
C LEU A 169 4.85 -12.30 -0.44
N VAL A 170 4.87 -13.42 0.27
CA VAL A 170 5.99 -13.78 1.15
C VAL A 170 7.09 -14.43 0.32
N PHE A 171 8.22 -13.74 0.20
CA PHE A 171 9.38 -14.18 -0.60
C PHE A 171 10.29 -15.17 0.14
N THR A 172 10.13 -15.32 1.44
CA THR A 172 10.79 -16.37 2.24
C THR A 172 9.86 -17.55 2.41
N SER A 173 10.33 -18.77 2.14
CA SER A 173 9.46 -19.96 2.27
C SER A 173 8.99 -20.15 3.72
N MET A 174 7.71 -20.30 3.90
CA MET A 174 7.11 -20.70 5.18
C MET A 174 7.08 -22.23 5.37
N GLY A 175 8.04 -22.93 4.79
CA GLY A 175 8.18 -24.38 4.81
C GLY A 175 7.84 -25.03 3.48
N THR A 176 7.71 -26.36 3.50
CA THR A 176 7.31 -27.17 2.35
C THR A 176 6.03 -27.94 2.68
N GLY A 177 5.29 -28.33 1.66
CA GLY A 177 4.09 -29.13 1.84
C GLY A 177 3.59 -29.72 0.54
N GLN A 178 2.69 -30.70 0.68
CA GLN A 178 1.96 -31.30 -0.42
C GLN A 178 0.71 -30.47 -0.71
N MET A 179 0.28 -30.43 -1.97
CA MET A 179 -0.99 -29.83 -2.31
C MET A 179 -2.16 -30.62 -1.70
N HIS A 180 -2.09 -31.94 -1.82
CA HIS A 180 -3.03 -32.91 -1.25
C HIS A 180 -2.32 -34.24 -0.99
N SER A 181 -2.90 -35.16 -0.18
CA SER A 181 -2.19 -36.37 0.24
C SER A 181 -2.15 -37.46 -0.84
N THR A 182 -3.28 -37.83 -1.41
CA THR A 182 -3.37 -38.99 -2.33
C THR A 182 -4.37 -38.81 -3.46
N ASP A 183 -5.47 -38.10 -3.24
CA ASP A 183 -6.55 -38.01 -4.21
C ASP A 183 -6.43 -36.72 -5.03
N SER A 184 -7.02 -36.73 -6.23
CA SER A 184 -7.10 -35.56 -7.08
C SER A 184 -8.22 -34.64 -6.62
N PRO A 185 -7.94 -33.59 -5.81
CA PRO A 185 -8.97 -32.65 -5.43
C PRO A 185 -9.49 -31.92 -6.66
N SER A 186 -10.79 -31.63 -6.67
CA SER A 186 -11.45 -30.96 -7.79
C SER A 186 -10.94 -29.53 -8.06
N GLY A 187 -10.31 -28.89 -7.08
CA GLY A 187 -9.72 -27.55 -7.22
C GLY A 187 -9.10 -27.10 -5.90
N TRP A 188 -8.50 -25.90 -5.91
CA TRP A 188 -7.88 -25.27 -4.76
C TRP A 188 -8.75 -25.29 -3.50
N ASN A 189 -10.06 -25.04 -3.68
CA ASN A 189 -11.04 -24.92 -2.59
C ASN A 189 -11.13 -26.15 -1.65
N VAL A 190 -10.73 -27.32 -2.12
CA VAL A 190 -10.79 -28.59 -1.35
C VAL A 190 -9.42 -29.23 -1.11
N THR A 191 -8.33 -28.52 -1.44
CA THR A 191 -6.98 -29.06 -1.20
C THR A 191 -6.63 -29.04 0.30
N LYS A 192 -5.78 -30.00 0.71
CA LYS A 192 -5.16 -29.99 2.05
C LYS A 192 -4.34 -28.71 2.28
N MET A 193 -3.67 -28.22 1.24
CA MET A 193 -2.94 -26.95 1.30
C MET A 193 -3.85 -25.81 1.80
N ARG A 194 -5.04 -25.66 1.22
CA ARG A 194 -5.98 -24.61 1.61
C ARG A 194 -6.67 -24.89 2.94
N THR A 195 -7.15 -26.13 3.16
CA THR A 195 -8.06 -26.43 4.27
C THR A 195 -7.35 -26.70 5.59
N GLU A 196 -6.08 -27.09 5.54
CA GLU A 196 -5.29 -27.43 6.73
C GLU A 196 -4.02 -26.55 6.84
N ILE A 197 -3.20 -26.49 5.79
CA ILE A 197 -1.87 -25.87 5.88
C ILE A 197 -1.99 -24.34 5.96
N MET A 198 -2.80 -23.71 5.11
CA MET A 198 -2.96 -22.25 5.18
C MET A 198 -3.54 -21.76 6.51
N PRO A 199 -4.57 -22.38 7.11
CA PRO A 199 -5.03 -22.02 8.45
C PRO A 199 -3.93 -22.17 9.53
N GLN A 200 -3.11 -23.22 9.46
CA GLN A 200 -1.98 -23.38 10.39
C GLN A 200 -0.95 -22.27 10.22
N LYS A 201 -0.62 -21.88 8.97
CA LYS A 201 0.30 -20.75 8.71
C LYS A 201 -0.31 -19.42 9.14
N LEU A 202 -1.59 -19.20 8.93
CA LEU A 202 -2.32 -18.02 9.39
C LEU A 202 -2.24 -17.86 10.91
N ALA A 203 -2.41 -18.95 11.66
CA ALA A 203 -2.35 -18.93 13.12
C ALA A 203 -0.97 -18.60 13.70
N LEU A 204 0.10 -18.76 12.89
CA LEU A 204 1.47 -18.41 13.28
C LEU A 204 1.82 -16.94 13.06
N LEU A 205 1.04 -16.19 12.26
CA LEU A 205 1.31 -14.79 11.98
C LEU A 205 1.16 -13.96 13.27
N PRO A 206 1.88 -12.83 13.41
CA PRO A 206 1.65 -11.88 14.49
C PRO A 206 0.19 -11.45 14.57
N GLN A 207 -0.33 -11.25 15.78
CA GLN A 207 -1.75 -10.96 16.00
C GLN A 207 -2.21 -9.70 15.26
N ASP A 208 -1.40 -8.64 15.28
CA ASP A 208 -1.72 -7.38 14.58
C ASP A 208 -1.83 -7.58 13.06
N LEU A 209 -1.01 -8.48 12.48
CA LEU A 209 -1.15 -8.86 11.08
C LEU A 209 -2.40 -9.69 10.83
N GLN A 210 -2.71 -10.68 11.68
CA GLN A 210 -3.94 -11.50 11.54
C GLN A 210 -5.21 -10.63 11.55
N GLU A 211 -5.25 -9.60 12.40
CA GLU A 211 -6.34 -8.63 12.51
C GLU A 211 -6.42 -7.69 11.31
N ALA A 212 -5.27 -7.39 10.69
CA ALA A 212 -5.16 -6.53 9.51
C ALA A 212 -5.64 -7.22 8.22
N LEU A 213 -5.52 -8.55 8.14
CA LEU A 213 -5.80 -9.32 6.93
C LEU A 213 -7.23 -9.19 6.44
N ARG A 214 -7.37 -8.95 5.15
CA ARG A 214 -8.65 -8.91 4.43
C ARG A 214 -8.98 -10.26 3.81
N THR A 215 -10.24 -10.63 3.87
CA THR A 215 -10.74 -11.78 3.09
C THR A 215 -11.01 -11.33 1.66
N VAL A 216 -10.39 -11.98 0.71
CA VAL A 216 -10.55 -11.67 -0.72
C VAL A 216 -11.11 -12.86 -1.48
N THR A 217 -11.77 -12.57 -2.61
CA THR A 217 -12.19 -13.59 -3.56
C THR A 217 -11.06 -13.81 -4.55
N ILE A 218 -10.55 -15.06 -4.58
CA ILE A 218 -9.51 -15.49 -5.51
C ILE A 218 -10.07 -16.48 -6.52
N LYS A 219 -9.49 -16.52 -7.72
CA LYS A 219 -9.82 -17.49 -8.77
C LYS A 219 -8.68 -18.48 -8.94
N PHE A 220 -8.99 -19.67 -9.44
CA PHE A 220 -8.01 -20.72 -9.70
C PHE A 220 -8.48 -21.64 -10.82
N ALA A 221 -7.53 -22.28 -11.52
CA ALA A 221 -7.85 -23.29 -12.53
C ALA A 221 -8.32 -24.58 -11.86
N LEU A 222 -9.45 -25.11 -12.36
CA LEU A 222 -9.96 -26.45 -12.00
C LEU A 222 -9.29 -27.54 -12.84
N LYS A 223 -8.89 -27.22 -14.06
CA LYS A 223 -8.14 -28.05 -15.00
C LYS A 223 -7.52 -27.13 -16.05
N TYR A 224 -6.35 -27.48 -16.56
CA TYR A 224 -5.70 -26.73 -17.63
C TYR A 224 -6.34 -27.09 -18.99
N VAL A 225 -7.54 -26.60 -19.25
CA VAL A 225 -8.30 -26.81 -20.50
C VAL A 225 -8.84 -25.49 -21.01
N THR A 226 -8.66 -25.19 -22.32
CA THR A 226 -9.17 -23.98 -22.96
C THR A 226 -10.68 -23.78 -22.72
N GLY A 227 -11.10 -22.59 -22.26
CA GLY A 227 -12.50 -22.26 -22.01
C GLY A 227 -13.07 -22.80 -20.69
N ALA A 228 -12.25 -23.37 -19.80
CA ALA A 228 -12.73 -23.80 -18.47
C ALA A 228 -13.21 -22.61 -17.64
N THR A 229 -14.32 -22.78 -16.97
CA THR A 229 -14.77 -21.82 -15.94
C THR A 229 -13.85 -21.92 -14.73
N PRO A 230 -13.31 -20.79 -14.20
CA PRO A 230 -12.51 -20.84 -13.00
C PRO A 230 -13.31 -21.25 -11.78
N GLY A 231 -12.68 -21.96 -10.87
CA GLY A 231 -13.16 -22.05 -9.50
C GLY A 231 -12.88 -20.73 -8.75
N SER A 232 -13.59 -20.52 -7.66
CA SER A 232 -13.35 -19.38 -6.77
C SER A 232 -13.43 -19.80 -5.30
N SER A 233 -12.69 -19.09 -4.45
CA SER A 233 -12.78 -19.23 -3.00
C SER A 233 -12.55 -17.89 -2.31
N ARG A 234 -12.89 -17.84 -1.02
CA ARG A 234 -12.68 -16.67 -0.15
C ARG A 234 -11.59 -17.02 0.84
N ASP A 235 -10.49 -16.28 0.81
CA ASP A 235 -9.31 -16.61 1.60
C ASP A 235 -8.65 -15.36 2.17
N LYS A 236 -8.07 -15.47 3.38
CA LYS A 236 -7.21 -14.46 4.00
C LYS A 236 -5.74 -14.71 3.71
N LEU A 237 -5.36 -15.99 3.65
CA LEU A 237 -4.01 -16.44 3.35
C LEU A 237 -4.10 -17.58 2.34
N PHE A 238 -3.37 -17.48 1.23
CA PHE A 238 -3.42 -18.42 0.12
C PHE A 238 -2.09 -18.44 -0.63
N ILE A 239 -1.90 -19.32 -1.60
CA ILE A 239 -0.72 -19.31 -2.47
C ILE A 239 -1.04 -18.63 -3.80
N PRO A 240 -0.03 -18.06 -4.49
CA PRO A 240 -0.26 -17.34 -5.74
C PRO A 240 -0.80 -18.25 -6.83
N GLY A 241 -1.49 -17.67 -7.80
CA GLY A 241 -1.78 -18.32 -9.07
C GLY A 241 -0.57 -18.27 -10.01
N LYS A 242 -0.52 -19.20 -10.96
CA LYS A 242 0.53 -19.26 -11.99
C LYS A 242 0.62 -17.93 -12.75
N TRP A 243 -0.52 -17.42 -13.24
CA TRP A 243 -0.57 -16.23 -14.08
C TRP A 243 -0.25 -14.94 -13.34
N GLU A 244 -0.37 -14.92 -12.03
CA GLU A 244 0.01 -13.78 -11.22
C GLU A 244 1.53 -13.56 -11.17
N ILE A 245 2.30 -14.64 -11.36
CA ILE A 245 3.76 -14.61 -11.36
C ILE A 245 4.30 -14.57 -12.79
N GLN A 246 3.84 -15.45 -13.65
CA GLN A 246 4.37 -15.62 -15.00
C GLN A 246 3.43 -15.02 -16.05
N ALA A 247 3.97 -14.25 -16.99
CA ALA A 247 3.25 -13.93 -18.22
C ALA A 247 3.27 -15.18 -19.10
N ASP A 248 2.11 -15.81 -19.25
CA ASP A 248 2.00 -16.96 -20.14
C ASP A 248 1.19 -16.59 -21.37
N SER A 249 1.72 -16.94 -22.54
CA SER A 249 1.03 -16.85 -23.81
C SER A 249 0.06 -18.03 -24.04
N ASP A 250 0.01 -18.95 -23.08
CA ASP A 250 -0.74 -20.18 -23.22
C ASP A 250 -2.25 -19.96 -23.12
N ASN A 251 -2.89 -19.90 -24.28
CA ASN A 251 -4.30 -20.22 -24.50
C ASN A 251 -5.40 -19.34 -23.84
N GLY A 252 -5.12 -18.08 -23.48
CA GLY A 252 -6.18 -17.15 -23.06
C GLY A 252 -6.77 -17.42 -21.67
N TYR A 253 -6.06 -18.12 -20.81
CA TYR A 253 -6.44 -18.40 -19.42
C TYR A 253 -5.90 -17.37 -18.45
N THR A 254 -6.43 -16.17 -18.44
CA THR A 254 -6.13 -15.19 -17.38
C THR A 254 -7.32 -15.07 -16.45
N PHE A 255 -7.39 -15.90 -15.43
CA PHE A 255 -8.42 -15.74 -14.39
C PHE A 255 -8.12 -14.58 -13.45
N GLU A 256 -6.82 -14.30 -13.24
CA GLU A 256 -6.32 -13.14 -12.52
C GLU A 256 -5.23 -12.45 -13.35
N SER A 257 -5.02 -11.16 -13.15
CA SER A 257 -3.95 -10.41 -13.81
C SER A 257 -2.59 -10.78 -13.20
N ARG A 258 -1.52 -10.54 -13.97
CA ARG A 258 -0.16 -10.67 -13.45
C ARG A 258 0.09 -9.61 -12.40
N PHE A 259 0.72 -9.96 -11.29
CA PHE A 259 1.12 -8.98 -10.28
C PHE A 259 1.99 -7.88 -10.89
N ALA A 260 1.70 -6.63 -10.53
CA ALA A 260 2.43 -5.46 -11.04
C ALA A 260 3.94 -5.58 -10.82
N TYR A 261 4.37 -6.21 -9.71
CA TYR A 261 5.78 -6.51 -9.43
C TYR A 261 6.44 -7.29 -10.57
N TYR A 262 5.83 -8.37 -11.03
CA TYR A 262 6.39 -9.19 -12.11
C TYR A 262 6.12 -8.60 -13.50
N ALA A 263 5.03 -7.87 -13.66
CA ALA A 263 4.71 -7.16 -14.91
C ALA A 263 5.75 -6.08 -15.23
N ALA A 264 6.35 -5.47 -14.21
CA ALA A 264 7.44 -4.51 -14.34
C ALA A 264 8.80 -5.15 -14.69
N GLY A 265 8.87 -6.49 -14.86
CA GLY A 265 10.10 -7.19 -15.22
C GLY A 265 11.03 -7.49 -14.04
N ASN A 266 10.56 -7.36 -12.81
CA ASN A 266 11.36 -7.72 -11.64
C ASN A 266 11.70 -9.21 -11.61
N ALA A 267 12.87 -9.52 -11.06
CA ALA A 267 13.31 -10.90 -10.87
C ALA A 267 12.33 -11.67 -9.96
N TYR A 268 12.18 -12.96 -10.21
CA TYR A 268 11.26 -13.80 -9.44
C TYR A 268 11.59 -13.81 -7.95
N GLY A 269 12.87 -13.89 -7.57
CA GLY A 269 13.35 -13.73 -6.19
C GLY A 269 12.76 -14.74 -5.20
N LEU A 270 12.16 -15.82 -5.70
CA LEU A 270 11.52 -16.85 -4.88
C LEU A 270 12.57 -17.78 -4.26
N PRO A 271 12.28 -18.42 -3.12
CA PRO A 271 13.27 -19.22 -2.38
C PRO A 271 13.54 -20.60 -3.03
N GLY A 272 12.91 -20.91 -4.12
CA GLY A 272 12.96 -22.18 -4.87
C GLY A 272 11.68 -22.38 -5.65
N ALA A 273 11.44 -23.60 -6.15
CA ALA A 273 10.16 -23.93 -6.79
C ALA A 273 9.04 -23.86 -5.75
N ILE A 274 8.00 -23.10 -6.05
CA ILE A 274 6.83 -22.89 -5.19
C ILE A 274 5.56 -23.49 -5.81
N TRP A 275 4.63 -23.93 -4.97
CA TRP A 275 3.30 -24.26 -5.41
C TRP A 275 2.53 -23.03 -5.89
N THR A 276 1.69 -23.24 -6.91
CA THR A 276 0.61 -22.32 -7.26
C THR A 276 -0.75 -22.98 -7.00
N ARG A 277 -1.82 -22.16 -6.87
CA ARG A 277 -3.17 -22.67 -6.62
C ARG A 277 -3.87 -23.24 -7.87
N ASP A 278 -3.17 -23.33 -8.99
CA ASP A 278 -3.74 -23.74 -10.26
C ASP A 278 -3.49 -25.22 -10.55
N LYS A 279 -4.58 -25.92 -10.76
CA LYS A 279 -4.58 -27.32 -11.16
C LYS A 279 -4.24 -27.45 -12.64
N ASP A 280 -3.37 -28.40 -13.00
CA ASP A 280 -2.97 -28.66 -14.38
C ASP A 280 -3.75 -29.82 -15.00
N GLY A 281 -3.56 -31.00 -14.49
CA GLY A 281 -4.22 -32.25 -14.90
C GLY A 281 -5.08 -32.82 -13.78
N ASP A 282 -5.47 -34.09 -13.94
CA ASP A 282 -6.32 -34.73 -12.94
C ASP A 282 -5.60 -34.84 -11.59
N ASP A 283 -4.32 -35.23 -11.58
CA ASP A 283 -3.51 -35.42 -10.37
C ASP A 283 -2.31 -34.48 -10.29
N THR A 284 -2.26 -33.42 -11.09
CA THR A 284 -1.11 -32.53 -11.16
C THR A 284 -1.48 -31.07 -10.94
N TRP A 285 -0.55 -30.35 -10.31
CA TRP A 285 -0.65 -28.94 -9.99
C TRP A 285 0.57 -28.18 -10.49
N ARG A 286 0.39 -26.92 -10.82
CA ARG A 286 1.47 -26.06 -11.30
C ARG A 286 2.37 -25.61 -10.16
N ILE A 287 3.67 -25.60 -10.46
CA ILE A 287 4.69 -24.90 -9.69
C ILE A 287 5.28 -23.78 -10.54
N VAL A 288 5.91 -22.82 -9.89
CA VAL A 288 6.75 -21.80 -10.53
C VAL A 288 8.18 -21.97 -10.06
N SER A 289 9.12 -22.03 -11.02
CA SER A 289 10.56 -22.09 -10.74
C SER A 289 11.08 -20.71 -10.28
N ALA A 290 11.88 -20.72 -9.24
CA ALA A 290 12.49 -19.50 -8.68
C ALA A 290 13.45 -18.78 -9.64
N LEU A 291 14.15 -19.54 -10.49
CA LEU A 291 15.20 -19.00 -11.35
C LEU A 291 14.67 -18.47 -12.67
N THR A 292 13.76 -19.18 -13.28
CA THR A 292 13.32 -18.92 -14.66
C THR A 292 11.89 -18.43 -14.75
N GLY A 293 11.12 -18.53 -13.66
CA GLY A 293 9.67 -18.34 -13.68
C GLY A 293 8.92 -19.41 -14.46
N ASN A 294 9.62 -20.35 -15.08
CA ASN A 294 8.97 -21.43 -15.83
C ASN A 294 8.06 -22.24 -14.93
N THR A 295 6.95 -22.69 -15.48
CA THR A 295 6.01 -23.54 -14.79
C THR A 295 6.15 -24.98 -15.23
N SER A 296 5.90 -25.88 -14.31
CA SER A 296 5.85 -27.32 -14.55
C SER A 296 4.72 -27.93 -13.74
N ALA A 297 4.18 -29.04 -14.21
CA ALA A 297 3.14 -29.79 -13.53
C ALA A 297 3.75 -30.92 -12.70
N TYR A 298 3.29 -31.06 -11.47
CA TYR A 298 3.76 -32.08 -10.54
C TYR A 298 2.59 -32.75 -9.81
N PRO A 299 2.77 -34.03 -9.41
CA PRO A 299 1.75 -34.72 -8.63
C PRO A 299 1.38 -33.98 -7.35
N THR A 300 0.13 -34.07 -6.96
CA THR A 300 -0.43 -33.43 -5.74
C THR A 300 0.32 -33.81 -4.46
N SER A 301 0.86 -35.04 -4.43
CA SER A 301 1.65 -35.59 -3.32
C SER A 301 3.11 -35.12 -3.29
N SER A 302 3.57 -34.39 -4.31
CA SER A 302 4.91 -33.79 -4.28
C SER A 302 4.99 -32.67 -3.24
N SER A 303 6.19 -32.40 -2.72
CA SER A 303 6.40 -31.37 -1.70
C SER A 303 7.21 -30.22 -2.29
N TYR A 304 6.63 -29.03 -2.34
CA TYR A 304 7.29 -27.81 -2.78
C TYR A 304 7.15 -26.69 -1.74
N LYS A 305 7.90 -25.63 -1.95
CA LYS A 305 7.92 -24.49 -1.03
C LYS A 305 6.59 -23.74 -1.03
N ILE A 306 6.27 -23.20 0.13
CA ILE A 306 5.05 -22.45 0.40
C ILE A 306 5.43 -20.98 0.56
N CYS A 307 4.99 -20.16 -0.38
CA CYS A 307 5.13 -18.70 -0.37
C CYS A 307 3.72 -18.08 -0.40
N PRO A 308 3.16 -17.76 0.77
CA PRO A 308 1.79 -17.29 0.85
C PRO A 308 1.62 -15.89 0.27
N VAL A 309 0.40 -15.61 -0.17
CA VAL A 309 -0.15 -14.29 -0.50
C VAL A 309 -1.16 -13.90 0.56
N PHE A 310 -1.18 -12.64 0.92
CA PHE A 310 -2.21 -12.05 1.78
C PHE A 310 -2.51 -10.61 1.36
N CYS A 311 -3.63 -10.09 1.80
CA CYS A 311 -4.15 -8.78 1.40
C CYS A 311 -4.51 -7.91 2.61
N LEU A 312 -4.24 -6.62 2.46
CA LEU A 312 -4.68 -5.54 3.35
C LEU A 312 -5.52 -4.55 2.56
#